data_941cea96309f7cfb6787ebb1f353364a
#
_entry.id   941cea96309f7cfb6787ebb1f353364a
#
_cell.length_a   1.000
_cell.length_b   1.000
_cell.length_c   1.000
_cell.angle_alpha   90.00
_cell.angle_beta   90.00
_cell.angle_gamma   90.00
#
_symmetry.space_group_name_H-M   'P 1'
#
loop_
_entity.id
_entity.type
_entity.pdbx_description
1 polymer ?
#
loop_
_entity_poly.entity_id
_entity_poly.type
_entity_poly.pdbx_seq_one_letter_code
_entity_poly.pdbx_strand_id
1 'polypeptide(L)' 'MKRVSMRKISEVLRLHFKLGLSIRQSANATKTSRGSVSNYCSRFKELSIEIDDFLSLNE' A
#
# COMPACT_ATOMS: atom_id res chain seq x y z
N MET A 1 -6.83 3.86 -19.92
CA MET A 1 -6.68 3.09 -18.69
C MET A 1 -5.79 3.77 -17.68
N LYS A 2 -6.19 3.72 -16.46
CA LYS A 2 -5.42 4.41 -15.43
C LYS A 2 -4.41 3.51 -14.76
N ARG A 3 -3.26 4.07 -14.51
CA ARG A 3 -2.24 3.37 -13.77
C ARG A 3 -2.22 3.89 -12.34
N VAL A 4 -2.05 2.98 -11.40
CA VAL A 4 -1.89 3.37 -10.02
C VAL A 4 -0.44 3.81 -9.85
N SER A 5 -0.23 5.03 -9.38
CA SER A 5 1.12 5.54 -9.20
C SER A 5 1.81 4.87 -8.02
N MET A 6 3.14 4.86 -8.04
CA MET A 6 3.90 4.31 -6.93
C MET A 6 3.61 5.06 -5.64
N ARG A 7 3.35 6.36 -5.75
CA ARG A 7 2.99 7.15 -4.59
C ARG A 7 1.72 6.63 -3.93
N LYS A 8 0.73 6.26 -4.74
CA LYS A 8 -0.52 5.72 -4.22
C LYS A 8 -0.28 4.38 -3.52
N ILE A 9 0.51 3.53 -4.14
CA ILE A 9 0.83 2.24 -3.56
C ILE A 9 1.58 2.41 -2.24
N SER A 10 2.54 3.32 -2.21
CA SER A 10 3.30 3.59 -1.00
C SER A 10 2.40 4.07 0.13
N GLU A 11 1.45 4.93 -0.20
CA GLU A 11 0.53 5.45 0.80
C GLU A 11 -0.36 4.35 1.36
N VAL A 12 -0.87 3.49 0.50
CA VAL A 12 -1.70 2.36 0.92
C VAL A 12 -0.93 1.47 1.88
N LEU A 13 0.30 1.12 1.52
CA LEU A 13 1.11 0.25 2.35
C LEU A 13 1.47 0.90 3.67
N ARG A 14 1.76 2.19 3.65
CA ARG A 14 2.08 2.90 4.88
C ARG A 14 0.89 2.88 5.84
N LEU A 15 -0.30 3.15 5.33
CA LEU A 15 -1.49 3.14 6.17
C LEU A 15 -1.74 1.77 6.76
N HIS A 16 -1.55 0.74 5.96
CA HIS A 16 -1.83 -0.61 6.42
C HIS A 16 -0.78 -1.14 7.38
N PHE A 17 0.49 -0.97 7.05
CA PHE A 17 1.57 -1.58 7.83
C PHE A 17 2.09 -0.70 8.96
N LYS A 18 2.14 0.60 8.77
CA LYS A 18 2.66 1.49 9.80
C LYS A 18 1.58 1.98 10.75
N LEU A 19 0.42 2.34 10.25
CA LEU A 19 -0.66 2.85 11.08
C LEU A 19 -1.61 1.79 11.56
N GLY A 20 -1.49 0.58 11.02
CA GLY A 20 -2.31 -0.54 11.48
C GLY A 20 -3.75 -0.50 11.00
N LEU A 21 -4.02 0.25 9.93
CA LEU A 21 -5.37 0.29 9.39
C LEU A 21 -5.68 -1.01 8.68
N SER A 22 -6.96 -1.38 8.69
CA SER A 22 -7.39 -2.57 7.97
C SER A 22 -7.35 -2.30 6.47
N ILE A 23 -7.49 -3.36 5.68
CA ILE A 23 -7.54 -3.22 4.23
C ILE A 23 -8.67 -2.30 3.83
N ARG A 24 -9.82 -2.47 4.47
CA ARG A 24 -10.98 -1.64 4.19
C ARG A 24 -10.71 -0.18 4.51
N GLN A 25 -10.10 0.08 5.67
CA GLN A 25 -9.82 1.46 6.07
C GLN A 25 -8.77 2.09 5.16
N SER A 26 -7.76 1.32 4.79
CA SER A 26 -6.74 1.82 3.88
C SER A 26 -7.33 2.14 2.52
N ALA A 27 -8.22 1.28 2.04
CA ALA A 27 -8.88 1.50 0.76
C ALA A 27 -9.71 2.78 0.78
N ASN A 28 -10.46 2.98 1.85
CA ASN A 28 -11.29 4.18 1.97
C ASN A 28 -10.44 5.44 2.05
N ALA A 29 -9.37 5.39 2.81
CA ALA A 29 -8.52 6.56 3.02
C ALA A 29 -7.82 6.98 1.73
N THR A 30 -7.50 6.03 0.87
CA THR A 30 -6.79 6.30 -0.38
C THR A 30 -7.71 6.30 -1.59
N LYS A 31 -9.01 6.06 -1.37
CA LYS A 31 -9.99 5.96 -2.45
C LYS A 31 -9.60 4.89 -3.47
N THR A 32 -9.14 3.78 -2.94
CA THR A 32 -8.73 2.63 -3.75
C THR A 32 -9.66 1.46 -3.42
N SER A 33 -9.82 0.54 -4.35
CA SER A 33 -10.66 -0.63 -4.09
C SER A 33 -9.95 -1.57 -3.11
N ARG A 34 -10.75 -2.32 -2.35
CA ARG A 34 -10.18 -3.26 -1.39
C ARG A 34 -9.37 -4.35 -2.08
N GLY A 35 -9.81 -4.76 -3.28
CA GLY A 35 -9.07 -5.74 -4.03
C GLY A 35 -7.68 -5.26 -4.39
N SER A 36 -7.58 -4.00 -4.79
CA SER A 36 -6.28 -3.42 -5.12
C SER A 36 -5.38 -3.34 -3.89
N VAL A 37 -5.94 -2.90 -2.77
CA VAL A 37 -5.16 -2.82 -1.53
C VAL A 37 -4.65 -4.19 -1.13
N SER A 38 -5.51 -5.18 -1.22
CA SER A 38 -5.12 -6.56 -0.89
C SER A 38 -3.99 -7.04 -1.78
N ASN A 39 -4.08 -6.75 -3.08
CA ASN A 39 -3.03 -7.13 -4.02
C ASN A 39 -1.70 -6.46 -3.69
N TYR A 40 -1.74 -5.17 -3.38
CA TYR A 40 -0.52 -4.44 -3.04
C TYR A 40 0.14 -5.03 -1.79
N CYS A 41 -0.67 -5.33 -0.78
CA CYS A 41 -0.14 -5.89 0.45
C CYS A 41 0.47 -7.26 0.22
N SER A 42 -0.19 -8.10 -0.58
CA SER A 42 0.33 -9.43 -0.88
C SER A 42 1.66 -9.35 -1.61
N ARG A 43 1.73 -8.48 -2.62
CA ARG A 43 2.97 -8.33 -3.37
C ARG A 43 4.09 -7.81 -2.50
N PHE A 44 3.76 -6.87 -1.63
CA PHE A 44 4.76 -6.31 -0.73
C PHE A 44 5.33 -7.39 0.18
N LYS A 45 4.47 -8.26 0.70
CA LYS A 45 4.92 -9.35 1.57
C LYS A 45 5.85 -10.29 0.84
N GLU A 46 5.60 -10.53 -0.43
CA GLU A 46 6.45 -11.42 -1.22
C GLU A 46 7.85 -10.86 -1.42
N LEU A 47 7.98 -9.54 -1.37
CA LEU A 47 9.28 -8.91 -1.54
C LEU A 47 10.17 -9.02 -0.31
N SER A 48 9.59 -9.31 0.84
CA SER A 48 10.31 -9.45 2.10
C SER A 48 11.12 -8.21 2.45
N ILE A 49 10.58 -7.05 2.15
CA ILE A 49 11.23 -5.78 2.46
C ILE A 49 10.53 -5.10 3.64
N GLU A 50 11.30 -4.37 4.44
CA GLU A 50 10.72 -3.56 5.49
C GLU A 50 9.92 -2.41 4.89
N ILE A 51 8.81 -2.07 5.53
CA ILE A 51 7.98 -0.98 5.02
C ILE A 51 8.75 0.34 4.99
N ASP A 52 9.58 0.58 5.98
CA ASP A 52 10.38 1.81 6.00
C ASP A 52 11.34 1.87 4.83
N ASP A 53 11.98 0.75 4.51
CA ASP A 53 12.88 0.67 3.36
C ASP A 53 12.14 0.91 2.06
N PHE A 54 10.96 0.32 1.95
CA PHE A 54 10.15 0.48 0.74
C PHE A 54 9.74 1.94 0.55
N LEU A 55 9.31 2.59 1.62
CA LEU A 55 8.88 3.98 1.54
C LEU A 55 10.04 4.89 1.19
N SER A 56 11.22 4.56 1.68
CA SER A 56 12.41 5.34 1.39
C SER A 56 12.75 5.31 -0.09
N LEU A 57 12.54 4.17 -0.74
CA LEU A 57 12.83 4.02 -2.16
C LEU A 57 11.92 4.88 -3.03
N ASN A 58 10.77 5.25 -2.51
CA ASN A 58 9.75 5.93 -3.31
C ASN A 58 9.65 7.43 -3.02
N GLU A 59 10.61 7.97 -2.33
CA GLU A 59 10.60 9.40 -2.05
C GLU A 59 11.39 10.23 -3.01
#